data_d0ca1dc91252eb0bf0c2bae344d503ab
#
_entry.id   d0ca1dc91252eb0bf0c2bae344d503ab
#
_cell.length_a   1.000
_cell.length_b   1.000
_cell.length_c   1.000
_cell.angle_alpha   90.00
_cell.angle_beta   90.00
_cell.angle_gamma   90.00
#
_symmetry.space_group_name_H-M   'P 1'
#
loop_
_entity.id
_entity.type
_entity.pdbx_description
1 polymer ?
#
loop_
_entity_poly.entity_id
_entity_poly.type
_entity_poly.pdbx_seq_one_letter_code
_entity_poly.pdbx_strand_id
1 'polypeptide(L)'
;MEIKTSAIVLQTIKYGDSQLIVDFFTEKLGRLSFMVRVPKSSKGKMKRQLFQPLMVLNLEFDYRPKSNLQRLRDVSIQIPFSDIPFSPYKLGISMFLAELLSYATRHEQANGALYLFIQDSIEWLDHAKGAIANFHIVFMIQLSFHLGFMPNIESGMSGDYFDLVDGCFAAHVPSHVHSSAGGAGMPWCCCADALF
;
A
#
# COMPACT_ATOMS: atom_id res chain seq x y z
N MET A 1 -26.19 -0.11 -7.95
CA MET A 1 -25.50 -1.01 -8.90
C MET A 1 -24.64 -1.96 -8.06
N GLU A 2 -24.89 -3.25 -8.16
CA GLU A 2 -24.11 -4.27 -7.44
C GLU A 2 -22.72 -4.39 -8.10
N ILE A 3 -21.67 -4.31 -7.27
CA ILE A 3 -20.29 -4.41 -7.72
C ILE A 3 -19.58 -5.50 -6.92
N LYS A 4 -18.83 -6.32 -7.66
CA LYS A 4 -17.87 -7.29 -7.12
C LYS A 4 -16.47 -6.89 -7.57
N THR A 5 -15.57 -6.70 -6.61
CA THR A 5 -14.19 -6.27 -6.88
C THR A 5 -13.24 -6.82 -5.84
N SER A 6 -12.01 -7.03 -6.26
CA SER A 6 -10.90 -7.26 -5.36
C SER A 6 -10.49 -5.96 -4.67
N ALA A 7 -10.01 -6.03 -3.44
CA ALA A 7 -9.65 -4.87 -2.65
C ALA A 7 -8.59 -5.20 -1.59
N ILE A 8 -7.73 -4.23 -1.32
CA ILE A 8 -6.68 -4.30 -0.32
C ILE A 8 -7.06 -3.39 0.85
N VAL A 9 -6.98 -3.91 2.08
CA VAL A 9 -7.26 -3.14 3.29
C VAL A 9 -6.12 -2.16 3.54
N LEU A 10 -6.40 -0.86 3.57
CA LEU A 10 -5.44 0.19 3.89
C LEU A 10 -5.48 0.56 5.37
N GLN A 11 -6.66 0.89 5.86
CA GLN A 11 -6.85 1.38 7.21
C GLN A 11 -8.18 0.88 7.80
N THR A 12 -8.17 0.59 9.09
CA THR A 12 -9.37 0.20 9.84
C THR A 12 -9.50 1.04 11.09
N ILE A 13 -10.60 1.78 11.20
CA ILE A 13 -10.91 2.66 12.31
C ILE A 13 -12.13 2.10 13.05
N LYS A 14 -12.01 1.96 14.37
CA LYS A 14 -13.15 1.56 15.21
C LYS A 14 -14.16 2.71 15.30
N TYR A 15 -15.41 2.42 14.95
CA TYR A 15 -16.53 3.36 15.07
C TYR A 15 -17.63 2.77 15.95
N GLY A 16 -17.68 3.21 17.21
CA GLY A 16 -18.60 2.64 18.18
C GLY A 16 -18.28 1.19 18.58
N ASP A 17 -19.27 0.47 19.10
CA ASP A 17 -19.09 -0.87 19.69
C ASP A 17 -19.03 -2.02 18.68
N SER A 18 -19.75 -1.89 17.57
CA SER A 18 -19.96 -2.98 16.62
C SER A 18 -19.75 -2.56 15.15
N GLN A 19 -19.15 -1.39 14.93
CA GLN A 19 -18.93 -0.87 13.59
C GLN A 19 -17.45 -0.53 13.40
N LEU A 20 -16.98 -0.70 12.16
CA LEU A 20 -15.66 -0.29 11.69
C LEU A 20 -15.84 0.59 10.45
N ILE A 21 -15.01 1.59 10.32
CA ILE A 21 -14.78 2.27 9.05
C ILE A 21 -13.51 1.67 8.49
N VAL A 22 -13.60 1.12 7.29
CA VAL A 22 -12.48 0.46 6.62
C VAL A 22 -12.24 1.13 5.28
N ASP A 23 -11.03 1.59 5.07
CA ASP A 23 -10.59 2.14 3.79
C ASP A 23 -9.92 1.03 2.99
N PHE A 24 -10.39 0.86 1.76
CA PHE A 24 -9.86 -0.10 0.82
C PHE A 24 -9.32 0.59 -0.42
N PHE A 25 -8.26 0.04 -0.99
CA PHE A 25 -7.89 0.28 -2.37
C PHE A 25 -8.48 -0.83 -3.23
N THR A 26 -9.46 -0.48 -4.06
CA THR A 26 -10.20 -1.43 -4.90
C THR A 26 -9.64 -1.44 -6.31
N GLU A 27 -9.58 -2.61 -6.93
CA GLU A 27 -9.11 -2.78 -8.31
C GLU A 27 -9.91 -1.93 -9.31
N LYS A 28 -11.26 -1.92 -9.19
CA LYS A 28 -12.16 -1.33 -10.18
C LYS A 28 -12.50 0.14 -9.94
N LEU A 29 -12.42 0.63 -8.71
CA LEU A 29 -12.94 1.96 -8.34
C LEU A 29 -11.94 2.81 -7.56
N GLY A 30 -10.69 2.33 -7.39
CA GLY A 30 -9.68 3.02 -6.59
C GLY A 30 -10.02 3.00 -5.10
N ARG A 31 -9.68 4.10 -4.40
CA ARG A 31 -9.90 4.16 -2.95
C ARG A 31 -11.36 4.40 -2.60
N LEU A 32 -11.90 3.55 -1.73
CA LEU A 32 -13.25 3.66 -1.18
C LEU A 32 -13.26 3.37 0.32
N SER A 33 -14.10 4.11 1.05
CA SER A 33 -14.36 3.89 2.47
C SER A 33 -15.67 3.15 2.69
N PHE A 34 -15.66 2.18 3.61
CA PHE A 34 -16.82 1.34 3.91
C PHE A 34 -17.16 1.37 5.38
N MET A 35 -18.45 1.45 5.68
CA MET A 35 -18.95 1.15 7.00
C MET A 35 -19.27 -0.35 7.10
N VAL A 36 -18.56 -1.03 7.95
CA VAL A 36 -18.69 -2.48 8.17
C VAL A 36 -19.26 -2.74 9.54
N ARG A 37 -20.32 -3.53 9.61
CA ARG A 37 -20.89 -3.99 10.86
C ARG A 37 -20.29 -5.34 11.25
N VAL A 38 -19.56 -5.36 12.37
CA VAL A 38 -18.96 -6.58 12.90
C VAL A 38 -19.84 -7.07 14.06
N PRO A 39 -20.55 -8.19 13.90
CA PRO A 39 -21.37 -8.74 14.96
C PRO A 39 -20.50 -9.19 16.15
N LYS A 40 -21.01 -9.02 17.38
CA LYS A 40 -20.33 -9.48 18.60
C LYS A 40 -20.26 -11.01 18.69
N SER A 41 -21.08 -11.72 17.89
CA SER A 41 -21.13 -13.18 17.87
C SER A 41 -20.00 -13.76 17.00
N SER A 42 -19.35 -14.82 17.50
CA SER A 42 -18.31 -15.56 16.78
C SER A 42 -18.78 -16.27 15.50
N LYS A 43 -20.10 -16.43 15.33
CA LYS A 43 -20.73 -17.08 14.16
C LYS A 43 -20.94 -16.14 12.96
N GLY A 44 -20.67 -14.85 13.08
CA GLY A 44 -20.84 -13.90 11.98
C GLY A 44 -19.77 -14.08 10.89
N LYS A 45 -20.17 -13.95 9.61
CA LYS A 45 -19.27 -14.00 8.45
C LYS A 45 -18.23 -12.85 8.48
N MET A 46 -18.63 -11.66 8.90
CA MET A 46 -17.75 -10.48 8.98
C MET A 46 -17.03 -10.45 10.33
N LYS A 47 -15.84 -11.02 10.37
CA LYS A 47 -14.97 -11.00 11.55
C LYS A 47 -14.00 -9.83 11.46
N ARG A 48 -13.68 -9.19 12.61
CA ARG A 48 -12.70 -8.10 12.68
C ARG A 48 -11.33 -8.48 12.10
N GLN A 49 -10.97 -9.75 12.23
CA GLN A 49 -9.70 -10.31 11.73
C GLN A 49 -9.53 -10.19 10.20
N LEU A 50 -10.63 -10.09 9.44
CA LEU A 50 -10.59 -9.91 7.98
C LEU A 50 -10.09 -8.52 7.58
N PHE A 51 -10.21 -7.54 8.46
CA PHE A 51 -9.88 -6.15 8.17
C PHE A 51 -8.53 -5.74 8.77
N GLN A 52 -7.56 -6.66 8.75
CA GLN A 52 -6.17 -6.35 9.08
C GLN A 52 -5.50 -5.62 7.92
N PRO A 53 -4.48 -4.77 8.20
CA PRO A 53 -3.73 -4.07 7.17
C PRO A 53 -3.22 -5.00 6.07
N LEU A 54 -3.32 -4.55 4.83
CA LEU A 54 -2.91 -5.24 3.59
C LEU A 54 -3.65 -6.55 3.27
N MET A 55 -4.66 -6.98 4.05
CA MET A 55 -5.48 -8.13 3.65
C MET A 55 -6.10 -7.91 2.28
N VAL A 56 -5.98 -8.91 1.41
CA VAL A 56 -6.57 -8.92 0.06
C VAL A 56 -7.89 -9.66 0.09
N LEU A 57 -8.97 -8.95 -0.17
CA LEU A 57 -10.34 -9.41 0.00
C LEU A 57 -11.16 -9.24 -1.29
N ASN A 58 -12.12 -10.12 -1.51
CA ASN A 58 -13.19 -9.91 -2.47
C ASN A 58 -14.36 -9.22 -1.77
N LEU A 59 -14.80 -8.09 -2.30
CA LEU A 59 -15.90 -7.29 -1.78
C LEU A 59 -17.12 -7.38 -2.69
N GLU A 60 -18.32 -7.49 -2.08
CA GLU A 60 -19.60 -7.31 -2.75
C GLU A 60 -20.37 -6.18 -2.08
N PHE A 61 -20.78 -5.19 -2.85
CA PHE A 61 -21.50 -4.02 -2.34
C PHE A 61 -22.36 -3.33 -3.39
N ASP A 62 -23.32 -2.54 -2.92
CA ASP A 62 -24.13 -1.66 -3.77
C ASP A 62 -23.48 -0.28 -3.85
N TYR A 63 -22.84 0.00 -4.99
CA TYR A 63 -22.14 1.27 -5.20
C TYR A 63 -23.09 2.46 -5.26
N ARG A 64 -22.80 3.47 -4.45
CA ARG A 64 -23.52 4.74 -4.35
C ARG A 64 -22.58 5.90 -4.63
N PRO A 65 -22.53 6.47 -5.85
CA PRO A 65 -21.58 7.50 -6.23
C PRO A 65 -21.62 8.78 -5.36
N LYS A 66 -22.80 9.09 -4.81
CA LYS A 66 -23.02 10.29 -3.97
C LYS A 66 -22.65 10.07 -2.49
N SER A 67 -22.27 8.86 -2.10
CA SER A 67 -21.95 8.52 -0.71
C SER A 67 -20.46 8.35 -0.53
N ASN A 68 -19.86 9.13 0.35
CA ASN A 68 -18.44 8.98 0.73
C ASN A 68 -18.19 7.69 1.53
N LEU A 69 -19.24 7.08 2.09
CA LEU A 69 -19.14 5.88 2.91
C LEU A 69 -20.07 4.81 2.33
N GLN A 70 -19.49 3.75 1.78
CA GLN A 70 -20.20 2.64 1.20
C GLN A 70 -20.63 1.63 2.27
N ARG A 71 -21.56 0.73 1.93
CA ARG A 71 -21.96 -0.37 2.83
C ARG A 71 -21.58 -1.70 2.20
N LEU A 72 -20.81 -2.48 2.95
CA LEU A 72 -20.40 -3.81 2.55
C LEU A 72 -21.58 -4.78 2.69
N ARG A 73 -21.82 -5.60 1.67
CA ARG A 73 -22.86 -6.63 1.62
C ARG A 73 -22.29 -7.99 1.98
N ASP A 74 -21.19 -8.36 1.32
CA ASP A 74 -20.44 -9.58 1.63
C ASP A 74 -18.95 -9.37 1.43
N VAL A 75 -18.15 -10.22 2.10
CA VAL A 75 -16.69 -10.19 2.05
C VAL A 75 -16.13 -11.59 2.17
N SER A 76 -15.12 -11.90 1.35
CA SER A 76 -14.36 -13.13 1.43
C SER A 76 -12.87 -12.86 1.28
N ILE A 77 -12.05 -13.73 1.84
CA ILE A 77 -10.59 -13.66 1.66
C ILE A 77 -10.30 -14.07 0.22
N GLN A 78 -9.51 -13.25 -0.49
CA GLN A 78 -9.00 -13.60 -1.81
C GLN A 78 -7.65 -14.30 -1.67
N ILE A 79 -6.73 -13.70 -0.90
CA ILE A 79 -5.39 -14.23 -0.67
C ILE A 79 -5.20 -14.37 0.84
N PRO A 80 -5.15 -15.60 1.36
CA PRO A 80 -4.88 -15.83 2.77
C PRO A 80 -3.39 -15.64 3.06
N PHE A 81 -3.06 -14.89 4.12
CA PHE A 81 -1.69 -14.80 4.60
C PHE A 81 -1.22 -16.10 5.23
N SER A 82 0.00 -16.50 4.89
CA SER A 82 0.66 -17.69 5.42
C SER A 82 1.69 -17.39 6.51
N ASP A 83 2.41 -16.28 6.41
CA ASP A 83 3.56 -15.96 7.27
C ASP A 83 3.51 -14.54 7.86
N ILE A 84 2.97 -13.55 7.16
CA ILE A 84 2.89 -12.16 7.64
C ILE A 84 2.36 -12.05 9.08
N PRO A 85 1.23 -12.72 9.47
CA PRO A 85 0.70 -12.59 10.83
C PRO A 85 1.57 -13.23 11.91
N PHE A 86 2.49 -14.12 11.53
CA PHE A 86 3.32 -14.89 12.45
C PHE A 86 4.75 -14.37 12.56
N SER A 87 5.16 -13.49 11.64
CA SER A 87 6.48 -12.86 11.62
C SER A 87 6.41 -11.40 12.08
N PRO A 88 6.98 -11.04 13.26
CA PRO A 88 6.96 -9.65 13.73
C PRO A 88 7.58 -8.65 12.75
N TYR A 89 8.62 -9.08 12.02
CA TYR A 89 9.29 -8.24 11.01
C TYR A 89 8.37 -7.96 9.81
N LYS A 90 7.75 -9.00 9.25
CA LYS A 90 6.81 -8.86 8.14
C LYS A 90 5.57 -8.05 8.54
N LEU A 91 5.08 -8.30 9.76
CA LEU A 91 3.95 -7.53 10.30
C LEU A 91 4.29 -6.05 10.43
N GLY A 92 5.49 -5.70 10.94
CA GLY A 92 5.95 -4.32 11.03
C GLY A 92 6.05 -3.64 9.66
N ILE A 93 6.62 -4.33 8.67
CA ILE A 93 6.67 -3.85 7.28
C ILE A 93 5.24 -3.65 6.73
N SER A 94 4.36 -4.62 6.93
CA SER A 94 2.97 -4.55 6.45
C SER A 94 2.20 -3.38 7.04
N MET A 95 2.38 -3.08 8.32
CA MET A 95 1.76 -1.91 8.97
C MET A 95 2.28 -0.61 8.37
N PHE A 96 3.59 -0.50 8.17
CA PHE A 96 4.21 0.65 7.52
C PHE A 96 3.68 0.86 6.09
N LEU A 97 3.64 -0.21 5.29
CA LEU A 97 3.15 -0.13 3.91
C LEU A 97 1.66 0.23 3.83
N ALA A 98 0.84 -0.29 4.72
CA ALA A 98 -0.58 0.06 4.77
C ALA A 98 -0.78 1.55 5.09
N GLU A 99 -0.02 2.10 6.02
CA GLU A 99 -0.04 3.53 6.34
C GLU A 99 0.45 4.36 5.16
N LEU A 100 1.60 4.01 4.57
CA LEU A 100 2.14 4.66 3.38
C LEU A 100 1.10 4.69 2.24
N LEU A 101 0.51 3.55 1.91
CA LEU A 101 -0.50 3.43 0.86
C LEU A 101 -1.76 4.22 1.20
N SER A 102 -2.17 4.28 2.47
CA SER A 102 -3.30 5.10 2.91
C SER A 102 -3.10 6.59 2.61
N TYR A 103 -1.88 7.09 2.65
CA TYR A 103 -1.56 8.47 2.25
C TYR A 103 -1.36 8.60 0.74
N ALA A 104 -0.57 7.72 0.14
CA ALA A 104 -0.19 7.77 -1.26
C ALA A 104 -1.40 7.62 -2.21
N THR A 105 -2.38 6.78 -1.87
CA THR A 105 -3.56 6.52 -2.72
C THR A 105 -4.76 7.40 -2.38
N ARG A 106 -4.59 8.47 -1.59
CA ARG A 106 -5.72 9.29 -1.11
C ARG A 106 -6.58 9.89 -2.22
N HIS A 107 -5.97 10.25 -3.33
CA HIS A 107 -6.62 10.86 -4.47
C HIS A 107 -6.61 9.96 -5.72
N GLU A 108 -6.13 8.72 -5.56
CA GLU A 108 -6.03 7.77 -6.65
C GLU A 108 -7.40 7.23 -7.05
N GLN A 109 -7.66 7.32 -8.35
CA GLN A 109 -8.79 6.66 -8.99
C GLN A 109 -8.44 5.20 -9.28
N ALA A 110 -9.32 4.50 -10.02
CA ALA A 110 -9.05 3.14 -10.46
C ALA A 110 -7.75 3.08 -11.28
N ASN A 111 -6.77 2.36 -10.77
CA ASN A 111 -5.48 2.13 -11.40
C ASN A 111 -5.12 0.64 -11.25
N GLY A 112 -5.43 -0.14 -12.27
CA GLY A 112 -5.23 -1.58 -12.26
C GLY A 112 -3.76 -1.98 -12.16
N ALA A 113 -2.85 -1.24 -12.80
CA ALA A 113 -1.41 -1.51 -12.73
C ALA A 113 -0.88 -1.31 -11.31
N LEU A 114 -1.26 -0.20 -10.66
CA LEU A 114 -0.91 0.05 -9.27
C LEU A 114 -1.51 -1.02 -8.33
N TYR A 115 -2.77 -1.43 -8.58
CA TYR A 115 -3.42 -2.45 -7.78
C TYR A 115 -2.67 -3.78 -7.84
N LEU A 116 -2.32 -4.26 -9.05
CA LEU A 116 -1.57 -5.50 -9.26
C LEU A 116 -0.19 -5.41 -8.62
N PHE A 117 0.53 -4.32 -8.83
CA PHE A 117 1.84 -4.11 -8.19
C PHE A 117 1.76 -4.25 -6.66
N ILE A 118 0.76 -3.63 -6.02
CA ILE A 118 0.60 -3.72 -4.56
C ILE A 118 0.26 -5.16 -4.15
N GLN A 119 -0.66 -5.82 -4.86
CA GLN A 119 -1.04 -7.20 -4.57
C GLN A 119 0.15 -8.16 -4.66
N ASP A 120 0.89 -8.11 -5.78
CA ASP A 120 2.05 -8.98 -6.02
C ASP A 120 3.15 -8.74 -4.97
N SER A 121 3.37 -7.48 -4.58
CA SER A 121 4.31 -7.11 -3.52
C SER A 121 3.92 -7.69 -2.16
N ILE A 122 2.64 -7.71 -1.83
CA ILE A 122 2.12 -8.31 -0.59
C ILE A 122 2.32 -9.83 -0.62
N GLU A 123 1.99 -10.49 -1.72
CA GLU A 123 2.19 -11.93 -1.89
C GLU A 123 3.67 -12.29 -1.79
N TRP A 124 4.53 -11.53 -2.44
CA TRP A 124 5.98 -11.73 -2.35
C TRP A 124 6.46 -11.62 -0.90
N LEU A 125 6.04 -10.57 -0.18
CA LEU A 125 6.40 -10.36 1.23
C LEU A 125 5.95 -11.54 2.10
N ASP A 126 4.74 -12.07 1.87
CA ASP A 126 4.20 -13.20 2.64
C ASP A 126 5.04 -14.47 2.42
N HIS A 127 5.47 -14.73 1.20
CA HIS A 127 6.21 -15.94 0.85
C HIS A 127 7.74 -15.84 1.01
N ALA A 128 8.29 -14.64 1.15
CA ALA A 128 9.74 -14.42 1.26
C ALA A 128 10.33 -15.12 2.50
N LYS A 129 11.42 -15.89 2.31
CA LYS A 129 12.09 -16.64 3.38
C LYS A 129 13.36 -15.98 3.92
N GLY A 130 13.69 -14.78 3.48
CA GLY A 130 14.89 -14.05 3.92
C GLY A 130 15.07 -12.74 3.17
N ALA A 131 16.07 -11.95 3.54
CA ALA A 131 16.48 -10.70 2.89
C ALA A 131 15.37 -9.62 2.73
N ILE A 132 14.41 -9.57 3.66
CA ILE A 132 13.27 -8.63 3.61
C ILE A 132 13.57 -7.25 4.20
N ALA A 133 14.77 -7.03 4.75
CA ALA A 133 15.09 -5.81 5.50
C ALA A 133 14.88 -4.52 4.69
N ASN A 134 15.23 -4.53 3.41
CA ASN A 134 15.13 -3.37 2.51
C ASN A 134 13.86 -3.39 1.63
N PHE A 135 12.99 -4.36 1.81
CA PHE A 135 11.78 -4.50 0.99
C PHE A 135 10.94 -3.23 0.92
N HIS A 136 10.73 -2.59 2.06
CA HIS A 136 9.95 -1.35 2.14
C HIS A 136 10.57 -0.20 1.34
N ILE A 137 11.91 -0.12 1.24
CA ILE A 137 12.60 0.90 0.45
C ILE A 137 12.36 0.65 -1.04
N VAL A 138 12.57 -0.59 -1.49
CA VAL A 138 12.34 -0.98 -2.89
C VAL A 138 10.87 -0.75 -3.27
N PHE A 139 9.95 -1.15 -2.40
CA PHE A 139 8.52 -0.90 -2.59
C PHE A 139 8.21 0.60 -2.78
N MET A 140 8.77 1.48 -1.94
CA MET A 140 8.55 2.93 -2.05
C MET A 140 9.05 3.48 -3.40
N ILE A 141 10.20 3.04 -3.88
CA ILE A 141 10.74 3.46 -5.17
C ILE A 141 9.82 3.00 -6.31
N GLN A 142 9.40 1.75 -6.31
CA GLN A 142 8.48 1.22 -7.33
C GLN A 142 7.10 1.89 -7.25
N LEU A 143 6.61 2.16 -6.04
CA LEU A 143 5.37 2.89 -5.83
C LEU A 143 5.42 4.29 -6.46
N SER A 144 6.55 5.02 -6.30
CA SER A 144 6.72 6.35 -6.90
C SER A 144 6.65 6.30 -8.43
N PHE A 145 7.18 5.26 -9.05
CA PHE A 145 7.03 5.02 -10.49
C PHE A 145 5.56 4.87 -10.90
N HIS A 146 4.79 4.03 -10.20
CA HIS A 146 3.37 3.82 -10.49
C HIS A 146 2.50 5.07 -10.24
N LEU A 147 2.93 5.95 -9.35
CA LEU A 147 2.29 7.23 -9.06
C LEU A 147 2.76 8.37 -9.98
N GLY A 148 3.72 8.11 -10.88
CA GLY A 148 4.18 9.06 -11.89
C GLY A 148 5.14 10.15 -11.39
N PHE A 149 5.77 9.97 -10.23
CA PHE A 149 6.77 10.91 -9.71
C PHE A 149 8.11 10.25 -9.36
N MET A 150 8.60 9.41 -10.27
CA MET A 150 9.90 8.78 -10.08
C MET A 150 11.01 9.84 -10.01
N PRO A 151 11.90 9.76 -9.03
CA PRO A 151 13.08 10.61 -8.97
C PRO A 151 13.90 10.50 -10.26
N ASN A 152 14.40 11.60 -10.78
CA ASN A 152 15.25 11.59 -11.97
C ASN A 152 16.63 11.05 -11.63
N ILE A 153 16.76 9.71 -11.73
CA ILE A 153 18.00 8.99 -11.40
C ILE A 153 18.99 9.06 -12.56
N GLU A 154 18.51 9.26 -13.80
CA GLU A 154 19.36 9.25 -15.01
C GLU A 154 20.36 10.41 -15.05
N SER A 155 20.01 11.56 -14.50
CA SER A 155 20.90 12.72 -14.42
C SER A 155 21.90 12.65 -13.26
N GLY A 156 21.81 11.66 -12.39
CA GLY A 156 22.40 11.67 -11.06
C GLY A 156 23.65 10.84 -10.83
N MET A 157 24.26 10.28 -11.87
CA MET A 157 25.52 9.56 -11.65
C MET A 157 26.75 10.49 -11.41
N SER A 158 26.56 11.81 -11.43
CA SER A 158 27.65 12.80 -11.26
C SER A 158 27.40 13.82 -10.13
N GLY A 159 26.32 13.70 -9.34
CA GLY A 159 26.01 14.67 -8.28
C GLY A 159 26.22 14.11 -6.86
N ASP A 160 26.82 14.93 -5.99
CA ASP A 160 27.09 14.55 -4.60
C ASP A 160 25.88 14.74 -3.66
N TYR A 161 24.81 15.39 -4.14
CA TYR A 161 23.63 15.73 -3.34
C TYR A 161 22.34 15.34 -4.06
N PHE A 162 21.39 14.81 -3.32
CA PHE A 162 20.04 14.57 -3.83
C PHE A 162 19.11 15.67 -3.32
N ASP A 163 18.53 16.42 -4.26
CA ASP A 163 17.54 17.44 -3.97
C ASP A 163 16.15 16.82 -3.81
N LEU A 164 15.60 16.93 -2.59
CA LEU A 164 14.30 16.34 -2.26
C LEU A 164 13.12 17.19 -2.79
N VAL A 165 13.35 18.44 -3.19
CA VAL A 165 12.29 19.30 -3.73
C VAL A 165 12.13 19.06 -5.23
N ASP A 166 13.27 19.05 -5.96
CA ASP A 166 13.27 18.86 -7.40
C ASP A 166 13.33 17.37 -7.81
N GLY A 167 13.56 16.46 -6.85
CA GLY A 167 13.63 15.02 -7.09
C GLY A 167 14.80 14.60 -7.99
N CYS A 168 15.91 15.34 -7.99
CA CYS A 168 17.06 15.10 -8.86
C CYS A 168 18.39 15.22 -8.11
N PHE A 169 19.46 14.68 -8.73
CA PHE A 169 20.81 14.85 -8.21
C PHE A 169 21.38 16.21 -8.64
N ALA A 170 22.07 16.88 -7.72
CA ALA A 170 22.74 18.16 -7.93
C ALA A 170 24.23 18.06 -7.62
N ALA A 171 25.06 18.72 -8.44
CA ALA A 171 26.50 18.78 -8.23
C ALA A 171 26.92 19.70 -7.07
N HIS A 172 26.00 20.56 -6.61
CA HIS A 172 26.23 21.51 -5.52
C HIS A 172 25.11 21.39 -4.48
N VAL A 173 25.42 21.79 -3.23
CA VAL A 173 24.42 21.84 -2.14
C VAL A 173 23.28 22.77 -2.56
N PRO A 174 22.04 22.27 -2.65
CA PRO A 174 20.88 23.11 -2.90
C PRO A 174 20.73 24.21 -1.84
N SER A 175 20.21 25.37 -2.22
CA SER A 175 20.06 26.53 -1.34
C SER A 175 18.98 26.34 -0.25
N HIS A 176 18.23 25.27 -0.27
CA HIS A 176 17.19 24.92 0.71
C HIS A 176 17.61 23.74 1.60
N VAL A 177 16.92 23.58 2.74
CA VAL A 177 17.26 22.61 3.79
C VAL A 177 16.94 21.16 3.41
N HIS A 178 16.19 20.92 2.33
CA HIS A 178 15.71 19.61 1.92
C HIS A 178 16.63 18.95 0.88
N SER A 179 17.85 18.64 1.29
CA SER A 179 18.82 17.89 0.48
C SER A 179 19.49 16.81 1.33
N SER A 180 19.85 15.70 0.71
CA SER A 180 20.65 14.65 1.34
C SER A 180 21.98 14.52 0.61
N ALA A 181 23.11 14.39 1.37
CA ALA A 181 24.39 14.08 0.78
C ALA A 181 24.35 12.67 0.17
N GLY A 182 24.60 12.59 -1.13
CA GLY A 182 24.75 11.31 -1.82
C GLY A 182 26.10 10.74 -1.46
N GLY A 183 26.13 9.81 -0.51
CA GLY A 183 27.36 9.05 -0.23
C GLY A 183 27.74 8.21 -1.45
N ALA A 184 28.97 8.33 -1.94
CA ALA A 184 29.53 7.44 -2.94
C ALA A 184 29.41 6.00 -2.42
N GLY A 185 28.45 5.21 -2.94
CA GLY A 185 28.29 3.80 -2.57
C GLY A 185 26.86 3.29 -2.39
N MET A 186 25.83 4.05 -2.65
CA MET A 186 24.48 3.46 -2.70
C MET A 186 24.18 2.96 -4.13
N PRO A 187 24.24 1.64 -4.39
CA PRO A 187 23.82 1.08 -5.67
C PRO A 187 22.29 1.06 -5.75
N TRP A 188 21.69 2.17 -6.10
CA TRP A 188 20.25 2.25 -6.36
C TRP A 188 19.81 1.37 -7.54
N CYS A 189 20.77 1.06 -8.46
CA CYS A 189 20.50 0.25 -9.64
C CYS A 189 20.33 -1.26 -9.37
N CYS A 190 20.87 -1.81 -8.28
CA CYS A 190 20.82 -3.26 -8.05
C CYS A 190 19.51 -3.74 -7.40
N CYS A 191 18.65 -2.84 -6.94
CA CYS A 191 17.42 -3.24 -6.27
C CYS A 191 16.21 -3.38 -7.23
N ALA A 192 16.27 -2.80 -8.42
CA ALA A 192 15.17 -2.85 -9.39
C ALA A 192 15.07 -4.23 -10.09
N ASP A 193 16.20 -4.91 -10.32
CA ASP A 193 16.25 -6.19 -11.05
C ASP A 193 16.05 -7.43 -10.15
N ALA A 194 15.94 -7.25 -8.83
CA ALA A 194 15.89 -8.37 -7.88
C ALA A 194 14.47 -8.76 -7.43
N LEU A 195 13.43 -8.08 -7.93
CA LEU A 195 12.05 -8.30 -7.49
C LEU A 195 11.11 -8.84 -8.59
N PHE A 196 11.64 -9.14 -9.79
CA PHE A 196 10.87 -9.84 -10.84
C PHE A 196 11.74 -10.87 -11.56
#